data_cfe3d90fdfcfaf9ff9f97660549e43c6
#
_entry.id   cfe3d90fdfcfaf9ff9f97660549e43c6
#
_cell.length_a   1.000
_cell.length_b   1.000
_cell.length_c   1.000
_cell.angle_alpha   90.00
_cell.angle_beta   90.00
_cell.angle_gamma   90.00
#
_symmetry.space_group_name_H-M   'P 1'
#
loop_
_entity.id
_entity.type
_entity.pdbx_description
1 polymer ?
#
loop_
_entity_poly.entity_id
_entity_poly.type
_entity_poly.pdbx_seq_one_letter_code
_entity_poly.pdbx_strand_id
1 'polypeptide(L)'
;MTVKYFLVSGVAVLYLTAPSCDAVAAEPDGKAVYEKSCATCHGKDGKGNPAMAKALGEKGLDLTTKEAKEKSDEQLLKIIAEGQGKMPAQKSLSKEEQKQVLGYVRSLAK
;
A
#
# COMPACT_ATOMS: atom_id res chain seq x y z
N MET A 1 24.72 18.26 -74.46
CA MET A 1 23.93 18.58 -73.32
C MET A 1 24.17 17.49 -72.25
N THR A 2 24.97 17.81 -71.24
CA THR A 2 25.38 16.88 -70.19
C THR A 2 24.47 17.07 -69.01
N VAL A 3 23.59 16.12 -68.78
CA VAL A 3 22.74 16.13 -67.63
C VAL A 3 23.54 15.59 -66.43
N LYS A 4 23.85 16.48 -65.51
CA LYS A 4 24.49 16.08 -64.23
C LYS A 4 23.40 15.56 -63.29
N TYR A 5 23.40 14.25 -63.06
CA TYR A 5 22.60 13.66 -62.02
C TYR A 5 23.26 13.98 -60.68
N PHE A 6 22.60 14.82 -59.86
CA PHE A 6 22.92 14.98 -58.47
C PHE A 6 22.36 13.78 -57.69
N LEU A 7 23.24 12.89 -57.29
CA LEU A 7 22.91 11.86 -56.33
C LEU A 7 22.73 12.51 -54.94
N VAL A 8 21.49 12.71 -54.56
CA VAL A 8 21.18 13.09 -53.19
C VAL A 8 21.30 11.84 -52.34
N SER A 9 22.43 11.70 -51.67
CA SER A 9 22.60 10.65 -50.63
C SER A 9 21.69 11.00 -49.47
N GLY A 10 20.52 10.36 -49.40
CA GLY A 10 19.63 10.43 -48.26
C GLY A 10 20.30 9.70 -47.08
N VAL A 11 20.77 10.45 -46.11
CA VAL A 11 21.18 9.89 -44.84
C VAL A 11 19.89 9.56 -44.10
N ALA A 12 19.54 8.26 -44.04
CA ALA A 12 18.49 7.78 -43.19
C ALA A 12 18.96 7.82 -41.73
N VAL A 13 18.51 8.85 -41.01
CA VAL A 13 18.74 8.91 -39.56
C VAL A 13 17.77 7.94 -38.92
N LEU A 14 18.26 6.78 -38.51
CA LEU A 14 17.51 5.85 -37.67
C LEU A 14 17.37 6.48 -36.29
N TYR A 15 16.18 7.00 -35.98
CA TYR A 15 15.85 7.35 -34.59
C TYR A 15 15.59 6.05 -33.84
N LEU A 16 16.58 5.60 -33.05
CA LEU A 16 16.36 4.59 -32.06
C LEU A 16 15.52 5.24 -30.95
N THR A 17 14.21 5.07 -31.00
CA THR A 17 13.36 5.35 -29.85
C THR A 17 13.60 4.24 -28.84
N ALA A 18 14.43 4.50 -27.84
CA ALA A 18 14.51 3.63 -26.69
C ALA A 18 13.15 3.65 -25.98
N PRO A 19 12.55 2.48 -25.66
CA PRO A 19 11.37 2.47 -24.85
C PRO A 19 11.72 3.07 -23.48
N SER A 20 11.12 4.20 -23.15
CA SER A 20 11.17 4.74 -21.80
C SER A 20 10.48 3.74 -20.92
N CYS A 21 11.25 2.94 -20.17
CA CYS A 21 10.72 2.20 -19.05
C CYS A 21 10.34 3.26 -17.99
N ASP A 22 9.10 3.73 -18.04
CA ASP A 22 8.53 4.43 -16.91
C ASP A 22 8.53 3.42 -15.75
N ALA A 23 9.51 3.55 -14.87
CA ALA A 23 9.52 2.80 -13.63
C ALA A 23 8.33 3.32 -12.80
N VAL A 24 7.17 2.68 -12.94
CA VAL A 24 6.06 2.87 -12.02
C VAL A 24 6.56 2.39 -10.67
N ALA A 25 6.69 3.32 -9.71
CA ALA A 25 7.00 2.96 -8.34
C ALA A 25 5.94 1.95 -7.88
N ALA A 26 6.38 0.75 -7.45
CA ALA A 26 5.48 -0.27 -6.96
C ALA A 26 4.68 0.30 -5.79
N GLU A 27 3.34 0.11 -5.82
CA GLU A 27 2.50 0.48 -4.70
C GLU A 27 2.90 -0.32 -3.46
N PRO A 28 2.83 0.29 -2.25
CA PRO A 28 3.11 -0.42 -1.02
C PRO A 28 2.23 -1.67 -0.89
N ASP A 29 2.82 -2.79 -0.47
CA ASP A 29 2.08 -4.01 -0.21
C ASP A 29 1.41 -3.91 1.17
N GLY A 30 0.08 -3.83 1.20
CA GLY A 30 -0.71 -3.73 2.42
C GLY A 30 -0.49 -4.89 3.39
N LYS A 31 -0.26 -6.09 2.87
CA LYS A 31 0.08 -7.26 3.69
C LYS A 31 1.42 -7.07 4.39
N ALA A 32 2.45 -6.65 3.67
CA ALA A 32 3.77 -6.42 4.24
C ALA A 32 3.76 -5.32 5.31
N VAL A 33 3.04 -4.22 5.06
CA VAL A 33 2.83 -3.15 6.03
C VAL A 33 2.11 -3.67 7.27
N TYR A 34 1.07 -4.46 7.10
CA TYR A 34 0.31 -5.06 8.19
C TYR A 34 1.18 -5.97 9.06
N GLU A 35 1.92 -6.87 8.45
CA GLU A 35 2.80 -7.81 9.17
C GLU A 35 3.88 -7.09 9.96
N LYS A 36 4.41 -6.00 9.44
CA LYS A 36 5.43 -5.18 10.09
C LYS A 36 4.89 -4.31 11.22
N SER A 37 3.73 -3.69 11.04
CA SER A 37 3.25 -2.59 11.90
C SER A 37 2.02 -2.93 12.73
N CYS A 38 1.24 -3.93 12.38
CA CYS A 38 -0.07 -4.20 12.96
C CYS A 38 -0.19 -5.59 13.60
N ALA A 39 0.43 -6.59 13.01
CA ALA A 39 0.26 -7.99 13.38
C ALA A 39 0.69 -8.32 14.81
N THR A 40 1.61 -7.56 15.39
CA THR A 40 2.05 -7.77 16.78
C THR A 40 0.89 -7.70 17.77
N CYS A 41 -0.04 -6.77 17.57
CA CYS A 41 -1.22 -6.60 18.41
C CYS A 41 -2.45 -7.30 17.83
N HIS A 42 -2.68 -7.14 16.53
CA HIS A 42 -3.89 -7.63 15.87
C HIS A 42 -3.81 -9.08 15.38
N GLY A 43 -2.63 -9.71 15.43
CA GLY A 43 -2.42 -11.07 14.94
C GLY A 43 -2.31 -11.12 13.41
N LYS A 44 -1.71 -12.18 12.89
CA LYS A 44 -1.56 -12.36 11.44
C LYS A 44 -2.89 -12.53 10.70
N ASP A 45 -3.89 -13.07 11.39
CA ASP A 45 -5.24 -13.29 10.87
C ASP A 45 -6.22 -12.14 11.19
N GLY A 46 -5.77 -11.12 11.91
CA GLY A 46 -6.59 -9.98 12.32
C GLY A 46 -7.49 -10.24 13.52
N LYS A 47 -7.44 -11.43 14.12
CA LYS A 47 -8.31 -11.82 15.25
C LYS A 47 -7.79 -11.41 16.62
N GLY A 48 -6.63 -10.79 16.66
CA GLY A 48 -5.96 -10.40 17.89
C GLY A 48 -4.87 -11.38 18.33
N ASN A 49 -3.81 -10.83 18.90
CA ASN A 49 -2.75 -11.65 19.49
C ASN A 49 -3.12 -11.98 20.96
N PRO A 50 -3.23 -13.26 21.34
CA PRO A 50 -3.61 -13.63 22.70
C PRO A 50 -2.69 -13.09 23.80
N ALA A 51 -1.39 -12.98 23.54
CA ALA A 51 -0.42 -12.41 24.49
C ALA A 51 -0.69 -10.92 24.71
N MET A 52 -1.00 -10.20 23.66
CA MET A 52 -1.35 -8.77 23.75
C MET A 52 -2.72 -8.55 24.38
N ALA A 53 -3.67 -9.47 24.17
CA ALA A 53 -4.97 -9.42 24.81
C ALA A 53 -4.88 -9.48 26.32
N LYS A 54 -3.97 -10.29 26.86
CA LYS A 54 -3.70 -10.35 28.30
C LYS A 54 -3.14 -9.04 28.86
N ALA A 55 -2.27 -8.38 28.09
CA ALA A 55 -1.63 -7.15 28.51
C ALA A 55 -2.48 -5.89 28.32
N LEU A 56 -3.23 -5.83 27.23
CA LEU A 56 -3.94 -4.62 26.79
C LEU A 56 -5.48 -4.74 26.86
N GLY A 57 -6.00 -5.95 27.10
CA GLY A 57 -7.42 -6.27 26.97
C GLY A 57 -7.78 -6.69 25.55
N GLU A 58 -8.88 -7.42 25.42
CA GLU A 58 -9.31 -7.98 24.12
C GLU A 58 -10.01 -6.96 23.22
N LYS A 59 -10.56 -5.91 23.81
CA LYS A 59 -11.35 -4.92 23.07
C LYS A 59 -10.52 -4.20 22.01
N GLY A 60 -10.95 -4.30 20.77
CA GLY A 60 -10.34 -3.63 19.64
C GLY A 60 -9.18 -4.40 18.99
N LEU A 61 -8.71 -5.49 19.56
CA LEU A 61 -7.65 -6.30 18.94
C LEU A 61 -8.15 -7.14 17.78
N ASP A 62 -9.37 -7.63 17.84
CA ASP A 62 -9.99 -8.39 16.75
C ASP A 62 -10.57 -7.45 15.70
N LEU A 63 -9.98 -7.46 14.52
CA LEU A 63 -10.39 -6.65 13.37
C LEU A 63 -11.46 -7.32 12.51
N THR A 64 -11.87 -8.55 12.85
CA THR A 64 -12.87 -9.30 12.09
C THR A 64 -14.28 -9.18 12.67
N THR A 65 -14.44 -8.41 13.74
CA THR A 65 -15.73 -8.18 14.39
C THR A 65 -16.66 -7.36 13.52
N LYS A 66 -17.96 -7.49 13.79
CA LYS A 66 -19.00 -6.67 13.16
C LYS A 66 -18.74 -5.17 13.38
N GLU A 67 -18.38 -4.78 14.60
CA GLU A 67 -18.04 -3.37 14.93
C GLU A 67 -16.91 -2.83 14.05
N ALA A 68 -15.84 -3.61 13.86
CA ALA A 68 -14.73 -3.22 12.98
C ALA A 68 -15.18 -3.10 11.53
N LYS A 69 -15.99 -4.03 11.04
CA LYS A 69 -16.53 -4.01 9.67
C LYS A 69 -17.43 -2.82 9.39
N GLU A 70 -18.19 -2.38 10.38
CA GLU A 70 -19.14 -1.26 10.24
C GLU A 70 -18.48 0.11 10.26
N LYS A 71 -17.24 0.23 10.73
CA LYS A 71 -16.50 1.50 10.68
C LYS A 71 -16.21 1.89 9.22
N SER A 72 -16.38 3.17 8.93
CA SER A 72 -16.03 3.71 7.61
C SER A 72 -14.51 3.69 7.38
N ASP A 73 -14.09 3.74 6.13
CA ASP A 73 -12.68 3.84 5.76
C ASP A 73 -12.04 5.09 6.39
N GLU A 74 -12.74 6.21 6.41
CA GLU A 74 -12.26 7.44 7.05
C GLU A 74 -12.02 7.27 8.55
N GLN A 75 -12.93 6.59 9.25
CA GLN A 75 -12.77 6.29 10.68
C GLN A 75 -11.57 5.38 10.93
N LEU A 76 -11.39 4.33 10.12
CA LEU A 76 -10.26 3.42 10.26
C LEU A 76 -8.93 4.08 9.90
N LEU A 77 -8.88 4.90 8.86
CA LEU A 77 -7.70 5.66 8.49
C LEU A 77 -7.30 6.66 9.60
N LYS A 78 -8.27 7.30 10.22
CA LYS A 78 -8.03 8.18 11.36
C LYS A 78 -7.44 7.42 12.55
N ILE A 79 -7.97 6.25 12.86
CA ILE A 79 -7.44 5.38 13.93
C ILE A 79 -6.00 4.97 13.64
N ILE A 80 -5.71 4.58 12.41
CA ILE A 80 -4.33 4.23 11.99
C ILE A 80 -3.39 5.42 12.14
N ALA A 81 -3.79 6.57 11.66
CA ALA A 81 -2.94 7.77 11.64
C ALA A 81 -2.72 8.39 13.03
N GLU A 82 -3.75 8.44 13.85
CA GLU A 82 -3.77 9.16 15.13
C GLU A 82 -3.74 8.24 16.36
N GLY A 83 -4.01 6.95 16.17
CA GLY A 83 -4.17 6.00 17.26
C GLY A 83 -5.54 6.10 17.94
N GLN A 84 -5.82 5.16 18.82
CA GLN A 84 -7.03 5.15 19.65
C GLN A 84 -6.82 4.30 20.90
N GLY A 85 -7.09 4.85 22.07
CA GLY A 85 -6.88 4.15 23.33
C GLY A 85 -5.43 3.68 23.49
N LYS A 86 -5.23 2.40 23.65
CA LYS A 86 -3.89 1.79 23.78
C LYS A 86 -3.19 1.54 22.43
N MET A 87 -3.89 1.74 21.31
CA MET A 87 -3.29 1.65 19.98
C MET A 87 -2.50 2.92 19.69
N PRO A 88 -1.18 2.83 19.44
CA PRO A 88 -0.37 4.00 19.11
C PRO A 88 -0.66 4.49 17.67
N ALA A 89 -0.40 5.77 17.44
CA ALA A 89 -0.46 6.36 16.12
C ALA A 89 0.64 5.78 15.23
N GLN A 90 0.30 5.42 14.00
CA GLN A 90 1.24 4.89 13.00
C GLN A 90 1.84 6.03 12.17
N LYS A 91 2.64 6.88 12.80
CA LYS A 91 3.17 8.10 12.18
C LYS A 91 4.22 7.85 11.10
N SER A 92 4.84 6.67 11.10
CA SER A 92 5.84 6.28 10.10
C SER A 92 5.23 5.84 8.77
N LEU A 93 3.93 5.55 8.73
CA LEU A 93 3.25 5.13 7.52
C LEU A 93 2.87 6.33 6.65
N SER A 94 3.20 6.24 5.36
CA SER A 94 2.70 7.19 4.36
C SER A 94 1.19 7.05 4.18
N LYS A 95 0.55 8.04 3.56
CA LYS A 95 -0.89 7.97 3.26
C LYS A 95 -1.22 6.79 2.35
N GLU A 96 -0.33 6.47 1.41
CA GLU A 96 -0.52 5.31 0.53
C GLU A 96 -0.39 3.99 1.30
N GLU A 97 0.60 3.87 2.17
CA GLU A 97 0.73 2.71 3.05
C GLU A 97 -0.48 2.53 3.96
N GLN A 98 -1.04 3.61 4.50
CA GLN A 98 -2.26 3.58 5.31
C GLN A 98 -3.45 3.05 4.51
N LYS A 99 -3.63 3.50 3.27
CA LYS A 99 -4.70 3.01 2.38
C LYS A 99 -4.51 1.54 2.03
N GLN A 100 -3.29 1.15 1.70
CA GLN A 100 -2.98 -0.23 1.35
C GLN A 100 -3.18 -1.19 2.52
N VAL A 101 -2.76 -0.81 3.71
CA VAL A 101 -2.98 -1.62 4.91
C VAL A 101 -4.46 -1.71 5.27
N LEU A 102 -5.23 -0.65 5.08
CA LEU A 102 -6.68 -0.69 5.27
C LEU A 102 -7.34 -1.70 4.33
N GLY A 103 -6.95 -1.71 3.06
CA GLY A 103 -7.44 -2.70 2.08
C GLY A 103 -7.14 -4.13 2.53
N TYR A 104 -5.95 -4.37 3.05
CA TYR A 104 -5.59 -5.68 3.59
C TYR A 104 -6.41 -6.05 4.83
N VAL A 105 -6.59 -5.14 5.77
CA VAL A 105 -7.45 -5.34 6.95
C VAL A 105 -8.88 -5.70 6.54
N ARG A 106 -9.44 -5.00 5.57
CA ARG A 106 -10.76 -5.34 5.02
C ARG A 106 -10.81 -6.77 4.43
N SER A 107 -9.72 -7.22 3.84
CA SER A 107 -9.63 -8.58 3.29
C SER A 107 -9.62 -9.66 4.37
N LEU A 108 -9.06 -9.37 5.54
CA LEU A 108 -9.06 -10.30 6.69
C LEU A 108 -10.45 -10.51 7.29
N ALA A 109 -11.32 -9.54 7.13
CA ALA A 109 -12.67 -9.51 7.73
C ALA A 109 -13.77 -10.10 6.83
N LYS A 110 -13.42 -10.71 5.71
CA LYS A 110 -14.37 -11.36 4.79
C LYS A 110 -14.84 -12.72 5.29
#